data_f768b49771e9ae913c64378afd058e4e
#
_entry.id   f768b49771e9ae913c64378afd058e4e
#
_cell.length_a   1.000
_cell.length_b   1.000
_cell.length_c   1.000
_cell.angle_alpha   90.00
_cell.angle_beta   90.00
_cell.angle_gamma   90.00
#
_symmetry.space_group_name_H-M   'P 1'
#
loop_
_entity.id
_entity.type
_entity.pdbx_description
1 polymer ?
#
loop_
_entity_poly.entity_id
_entity_poly.type
_entity_poly.pdbx_seq_one_letter_code
_entity_poly.pdbx_strand_id
1 'polypeptide(L)'
;MIVGVHHLAISTPDLDRFVDHYQRWFGFERCGGGGWEQGNERIDRMTALDGTSARYEMIRLGNLYIEVFEYATPAGRAVHPRMCDHGLTHLCLYTDDVAADYERLSALGMQFHCPPGGSAATRATYGRDCDGNVVELLQIVEPSAMYRFERVLAAV
;
A
#
# COMPACT_ATOMS: atom_id res chain seq x y z
N MET A 1 -1.71 26.61 -1.63
CA MET A 1 -2.63 25.94 -0.67
C MET A 1 -2.60 24.44 -0.98
N ILE A 2 -2.45 23.57 0.01
CA ILE A 2 -2.59 22.11 -0.17
C ILE A 2 -4.07 21.80 -0.39
N VAL A 3 -4.39 20.99 -1.42
CA VAL A 3 -5.77 20.69 -1.81
C VAL A 3 -6.19 19.24 -1.53
N GLY A 4 -5.24 18.37 -1.18
CA GLY A 4 -5.52 16.97 -0.86
C GLY A 4 -4.26 16.11 -0.78
N VAL A 5 -4.47 14.80 -0.58
CA VAL A 5 -3.41 13.78 -0.65
C VAL A 5 -3.46 13.17 -2.06
N HIS A 6 -2.33 13.11 -2.75
CA HIS A 6 -2.26 12.53 -4.11
C HIS A 6 -1.90 11.05 -4.07
N HIS A 7 -0.79 10.70 -3.42
CA HIS A 7 -0.31 9.33 -3.35
C HIS A 7 0.46 9.05 -2.06
N LEU A 8 0.63 7.77 -1.77
CA LEU A 8 1.61 7.22 -0.84
C LEU A 8 2.77 6.65 -1.67
N ALA A 9 4.01 6.71 -1.16
CA ALA A 9 5.14 6.06 -1.80
C ALA A 9 5.65 4.88 -0.96
N ILE A 10 6.05 3.80 -1.64
CA ILE A 10 6.63 2.60 -1.04
C ILE A 10 7.87 2.22 -1.84
N SER A 11 8.97 1.94 -1.15
CA SER A 11 10.16 1.36 -1.78
C SER A 11 10.19 -0.16 -1.56
N THR A 12 10.49 -0.90 -2.62
CA THR A 12 10.54 -2.36 -2.65
C THR A 12 11.90 -2.84 -3.18
N PRO A 13 12.37 -4.02 -2.81
CA PRO A 13 13.54 -4.63 -3.44
C PRO A 13 13.25 -5.25 -4.82
N ASP A 14 11.97 -5.40 -5.21
CA ASP A 14 11.55 -6.01 -6.46
C ASP A 14 10.19 -5.44 -6.91
N LEU A 15 10.26 -4.49 -7.84
CA LEU A 15 9.11 -3.73 -8.31
C LEU A 15 8.05 -4.62 -8.98
N ASP A 16 8.47 -5.53 -9.85
CA ASP A 16 7.54 -6.36 -10.60
C ASP A 16 6.79 -7.32 -9.67
N ARG A 17 7.52 -7.99 -8.76
CA ARG A 17 6.92 -8.86 -7.76
C ARG A 17 5.94 -8.11 -6.85
N PHE A 18 6.32 -6.91 -6.39
CA PHE A 18 5.46 -6.09 -5.53
C PHE A 18 4.15 -5.72 -6.23
N VAL A 19 4.26 -5.19 -7.44
CA VAL A 19 3.10 -4.75 -8.23
C VAL A 19 2.19 -5.93 -8.57
N ASP A 20 2.77 -7.08 -8.95
CA ASP A 20 2.00 -8.30 -9.24
C ASP A 20 1.24 -8.82 -8.00
N HIS A 21 1.84 -8.73 -6.80
CA HIS A 21 1.13 -9.07 -5.56
C HIS A 21 -0.03 -8.11 -5.29
N TYR A 22 0.19 -6.80 -5.42
CA TYR A 22 -0.84 -5.81 -5.19
C TYR A 22 -2.00 -5.93 -6.18
N GLN A 23 -1.71 -6.25 -7.44
CA GLN A 23 -2.75 -6.56 -8.43
C GLN A 23 -3.55 -7.82 -8.04
N ARG A 24 -2.86 -8.93 -7.74
CA ARG A 24 -3.49 -10.22 -7.44
C ARG A 24 -4.21 -10.23 -6.09
N TRP A 25 -3.62 -9.60 -5.07
CA TRP A 25 -4.15 -9.65 -3.72
C TRP A 25 -5.25 -8.63 -3.50
N PHE A 26 -5.03 -7.40 -3.93
CA PHE A 26 -5.89 -6.27 -3.59
C PHE A 26 -6.62 -5.64 -4.77
N GLY A 27 -6.31 -6.04 -6.00
CA GLY A 27 -6.96 -5.51 -7.20
C GLY A 27 -6.46 -4.14 -7.65
N PHE A 28 -5.23 -3.76 -7.29
CA PHE A 28 -4.62 -2.54 -7.83
C PHE A 28 -4.40 -2.66 -9.34
N GLU A 29 -4.49 -1.53 -10.03
CA GLU A 29 -4.25 -1.42 -11.47
C GLU A 29 -2.97 -0.62 -11.71
N ARG A 30 -2.19 -1.01 -12.73
CA ARG A 30 -1.02 -0.25 -13.17
C ARG A 30 -1.49 1.02 -13.90
N CYS A 31 -0.86 2.16 -13.60
CA CYS A 31 -1.15 3.44 -14.22
C CYS A 31 -0.01 3.98 -15.09
N GLY A 32 1.15 3.35 -15.01
CA GLY A 32 2.35 3.72 -15.74
C GLY A 32 3.53 3.97 -14.82
N GLY A 33 4.71 3.92 -15.39
CA GLY A 33 5.95 4.00 -14.63
C GLY A 33 7.08 4.62 -15.45
N GLY A 34 8.27 4.52 -14.89
CA GLY A 34 9.50 5.05 -15.50
C GLY A 34 10.71 4.73 -14.67
N GLY A 35 11.74 5.53 -14.84
CA GLY A 35 12.97 5.39 -14.07
C GLY A 35 13.99 6.43 -14.46
N TRP A 36 15.14 6.37 -13.77
CA TRP A 36 16.28 7.21 -14.07
C TRP A 36 17.58 6.48 -13.74
N GLU A 37 18.63 6.87 -14.46
CA GLU A 37 19.98 6.40 -14.24
C GLU A 37 20.77 7.38 -13.38
N GLN A 38 21.92 6.93 -12.87
CA GLN A 38 22.85 7.77 -12.13
C GLN A 38 23.27 9.01 -12.93
N GLY A 39 23.57 10.10 -12.22
CA GLY A 39 23.95 11.38 -12.81
C GLY A 39 22.80 12.37 -12.98
N ASN A 40 21.60 12.04 -12.49
CA ASN A 40 20.49 12.96 -12.45
C ASN A 40 20.52 13.83 -11.18
N GLU A 41 21.39 14.85 -11.18
CA GLU A 41 21.57 15.74 -10.03
C GLU A 41 20.29 16.41 -9.52
N ARG A 42 19.30 16.61 -10.40
CA ARG A 42 18.01 17.17 -9.99
C ARG A 42 17.26 16.20 -9.07
N ILE A 43 17.20 14.91 -9.44
CA ILE A 43 16.54 13.90 -8.64
C ILE A 43 17.31 13.66 -7.34
N ASP A 44 18.64 13.59 -7.41
CA ASP A 44 19.48 13.44 -6.22
C ASP A 44 19.18 14.53 -5.18
N ARG A 45 19.12 15.79 -5.62
CA ARG A 45 18.74 16.89 -4.73
C ARG A 45 17.31 16.79 -4.19
N MET A 46 16.36 16.35 -5.01
CA MET A 46 14.94 16.22 -4.59
C MET A 46 14.75 15.11 -3.56
N THR A 47 15.49 14.01 -3.68
CA THR A 47 15.41 12.86 -2.78
C THR A 47 16.34 12.97 -1.57
N ALA A 48 17.23 13.96 -1.56
CA ALA A 48 18.32 14.10 -0.59
C ALA A 48 19.22 12.86 -0.53
N LEU A 49 19.49 12.28 -1.69
CA LEU A 49 20.38 11.12 -1.89
C LEU A 49 21.46 11.48 -2.91
N ASP A 50 22.51 10.69 -3.00
CA ASP A 50 23.61 10.89 -3.94
C ASP A 50 23.68 9.74 -4.95
N GLY A 51 23.85 10.09 -6.23
CA GLY A 51 24.13 9.15 -7.31
C GLY A 51 23.02 8.11 -7.50
N THR A 52 21.76 8.56 -7.43
CA THR A 52 20.61 7.65 -7.45
C THR A 52 20.31 7.06 -8.82
N SER A 53 19.84 5.82 -8.83
CA SER A 53 19.16 5.22 -9.97
C SER A 53 17.99 4.38 -9.45
N ALA A 54 16.85 4.46 -10.12
CA ALA A 54 15.67 3.72 -9.74
C ALA A 54 14.71 3.54 -10.92
N ARG A 55 13.84 2.57 -10.80
CA ARG A 55 12.61 2.46 -11.59
C ARG A 55 11.40 2.58 -10.67
N TYR A 56 10.29 3.00 -11.20
CA TYR A 56 9.04 3.15 -10.44
C TYR A 56 7.82 2.78 -11.27
N GLU A 57 6.76 2.44 -10.57
CA GLU A 57 5.43 2.21 -11.12
C GLU A 57 4.39 2.91 -10.25
N MET A 58 3.43 3.58 -10.87
CA MET A 58 2.24 4.09 -10.20
C MET A 58 1.13 3.06 -10.31
N ILE A 59 0.58 2.65 -9.18
CA ILE A 59 -0.57 1.75 -9.12
C ILE A 59 -1.75 2.43 -8.42
N ARG A 60 -2.98 2.00 -8.71
CA ARG A 60 -4.20 2.62 -8.20
C ARG A 60 -5.21 1.58 -7.73
N LEU A 61 -5.87 1.88 -6.60
CA LEU A 61 -7.10 1.20 -6.17
C LEU A 61 -8.08 2.27 -5.66
N GLY A 62 -9.24 2.38 -6.32
CA GLY A 62 -10.27 3.35 -5.93
C GLY A 62 -9.74 4.78 -5.87
N ASN A 63 -9.66 5.33 -4.66
CA ASN A 63 -9.23 6.71 -4.38
C ASN A 63 -7.74 6.85 -4.05
N LEU A 64 -6.97 5.75 -4.01
CA LEU A 64 -5.58 5.75 -3.60
C LEU A 64 -4.66 5.44 -4.78
N TYR A 65 -3.64 6.27 -4.96
CA TYR A 65 -2.46 5.95 -5.76
C TYR A 65 -1.29 5.58 -4.84
N ILE A 66 -0.53 4.58 -5.26
CA ILE A 66 0.76 4.23 -4.62
C ILE A 66 1.84 4.35 -5.70
N GLU A 67 2.86 5.14 -5.40
CA GLU A 67 4.08 5.20 -6.19
C GLU A 67 5.09 4.20 -5.63
N VAL A 68 5.39 3.16 -6.39
CA VAL A 68 6.27 2.06 -5.96
C VAL A 68 7.62 2.25 -6.59
N PHE A 69 8.67 2.33 -5.77
CA PHE A 69 10.07 2.50 -6.22
C PHE A 69 10.90 1.25 -5.99
N GLU A 70 11.76 0.95 -6.95
CA GLU A 70 12.89 0.05 -6.78
C GLU A 70 14.18 0.82 -7.04
N TYR A 71 14.91 1.11 -5.97
CA TYR A 71 16.22 1.79 -6.07
C TYR A 71 17.30 0.75 -6.33
N ALA A 72 18.02 0.91 -7.45
CA ALA A 72 19.25 0.18 -7.70
C ALA A 72 20.43 0.82 -6.95
N THR A 73 20.44 2.16 -6.85
CA THR A 73 21.46 2.93 -6.12
C THR A 73 20.83 4.14 -5.42
N PRO A 74 21.10 4.36 -4.11
CA PRO A 74 21.64 3.35 -3.20
C PRO A 74 20.63 2.23 -2.94
N ALA A 75 21.12 1.02 -2.69
CA ALA A 75 20.23 -0.09 -2.34
C ALA A 75 19.51 0.21 -1.02
N GLY A 76 18.18 0.00 -1.03
CA GLY A 76 17.34 0.17 0.14
C GLY A 76 17.63 -0.87 1.23
N ARG A 77 17.17 -0.59 2.43
CA ARG A 77 17.25 -1.53 3.57
C ARG A 77 15.84 -1.99 3.92
N ALA A 78 15.68 -3.28 4.19
CA ALA A 78 14.44 -3.79 4.72
C ALA A 78 14.14 -3.15 6.09
N VAL A 79 12.92 -2.64 6.24
CA VAL A 79 12.41 -2.09 7.50
C VAL A 79 11.16 -2.88 7.85
N HIS A 80 11.14 -3.48 9.05
CA HIS A 80 9.98 -4.22 9.54
C HIS A 80 9.42 -3.55 10.79
N PRO A 81 8.71 -2.41 10.64
CA PRO A 81 8.19 -1.66 11.77
C PRO A 81 7.16 -2.49 12.54
N ARG A 82 7.18 -2.35 13.87
CA ARG A 82 6.08 -2.78 14.73
C ARG A 82 4.97 -1.73 14.69
N MET A 83 3.75 -2.12 15.03
CA MET A 83 2.61 -1.19 15.04
C MET A 83 2.78 0.01 15.98
N CYS A 84 3.68 -0.08 16.95
CA CYS A 84 3.97 0.98 17.92
C CYS A 84 5.20 1.84 17.59
N ASP A 85 5.90 1.54 16.51
CA ASP A 85 7.06 2.34 16.10
C ASP A 85 6.60 3.65 15.45
N HIS A 86 7.39 4.72 15.61
CA HIS A 86 6.99 6.03 15.12
C HIS A 86 7.11 6.13 13.60
N GLY A 87 6.09 6.66 12.95
CA GLY A 87 6.03 6.84 11.49
C GLY A 87 4.74 6.27 10.90
N LEU A 88 4.75 6.00 9.61
CA LEU A 88 3.66 5.30 8.94
C LEU A 88 3.67 3.84 9.38
N THR A 89 2.59 3.39 10.02
CA THR A 89 2.52 2.05 10.60
C THR A 89 1.86 1.03 9.68
N HIS A 90 0.85 1.43 8.91
CA HIS A 90 0.13 0.52 8.03
C HIS A 90 -0.60 1.27 6.90
N LEU A 91 -0.94 0.52 5.86
CA LEU A 91 -1.93 0.88 4.86
C LEU A 91 -3.25 0.21 5.23
N CYS A 92 -4.34 0.97 5.29
CA CYS A 92 -5.67 0.43 5.53
C CYS A 92 -6.46 0.32 4.22
N LEU A 93 -6.92 -0.88 3.90
CA LEU A 93 -7.81 -1.17 2.78
C LEU A 93 -9.23 -1.41 3.30
N TYR A 94 -10.18 -0.68 2.73
CA TYR A 94 -11.59 -0.82 3.09
C TYR A 94 -12.23 -1.96 2.30
N THR A 95 -12.99 -2.81 3.00
CA THR A 95 -13.72 -3.94 2.40
C THR A 95 -15.17 -3.98 2.89
N ASP A 96 -16.04 -4.57 2.13
CA ASP A 96 -17.43 -4.84 2.51
C ASP A 96 -17.63 -6.23 3.16
N ASP A 97 -16.62 -7.12 3.05
CA ASP A 97 -16.60 -8.42 3.71
C ASP A 97 -15.18 -8.82 4.12
N VAL A 98 -14.80 -8.40 5.33
CA VAL A 98 -13.45 -8.68 5.86
C VAL A 98 -13.19 -10.17 6.06
N ALA A 99 -14.24 -10.98 6.33
CA ALA A 99 -14.07 -12.42 6.53
C ALA A 99 -13.77 -13.12 5.20
N ALA A 100 -14.51 -12.80 4.15
CA ALA A 100 -14.27 -13.36 2.82
C ALA A 100 -12.89 -12.93 2.27
N ASP A 101 -12.50 -11.67 2.45
CA ASP A 101 -11.18 -11.21 2.04
C ASP A 101 -10.05 -11.84 2.84
N TYR A 102 -10.21 -12.03 4.15
CA TYR A 102 -9.25 -12.75 4.99
C TYR A 102 -9.00 -14.18 4.46
N GLU A 103 -10.07 -14.95 4.21
CA GLU A 103 -9.96 -16.31 3.67
C GLU A 103 -9.30 -16.32 2.29
N ARG A 104 -9.73 -15.45 1.40
CA ARG A 104 -9.17 -15.33 0.05
C ARG A 104 -7.68 -14.98 0.05
N LEU A 105 -7.30 -13.97 0.83
CA LEU A 105 -5.91 -13.50 0.91
C LEU A 105 -5.01 -14.50 1.64
N SER A 106 -5.54 -15.19 2.67
CA SER A 106 -4.81 -16.28 3.33
C SER A 106 -4.52 -17.43 2.36
N ALA A 107 -5.50 -17.78 1.52
CA ALA A 107 -5.30 -18.80 0.48
C ALA A 107 -4.29 -18.38 -0.59
N LEU A 108 -4.12 -17.08 -0.83
CA LEU A 108 -3.07 -16.53 -1.72
C LEU A 108 -1.70 -16.40 -1.03
N GLY A 109 -1.59 -16.69 0.26
CA GLY A 109 -0.35 -16.71 1.01
C GLY A 109 -0.07 -15.49 1.89
N MET A 110 -1.01 -14.53 2.01
CA MET A 110 -0.86 -13.41 2.93
C MET A 110 -0.84 -13.87 4.38
N GLN A 111 0.14 -13.39 5.15
CA GLN A 111 0.29 -13.74 6.56
C GLN A 111 -0.42 -12.71 7.44
N PHE A 112 -1.51 -13.13 8.08
CA PHE A 112 -2.25 -12.29 9.02
C PHE A 112 -1.77 -12.46 10.45
N HIS A 113 -1.89 -11.40 11.25
CA HIS A 113 -1.56 -11.43 12.68
C HIS A 113 -2.60 -12.24 13.48
N CYS A 114 -3.87 -12.16 13.09
CA CYS A 114 -4.98 -12.91 13.68
C CYS A 114 -6.18 -12.92 12.71
N PRO A 115 -7.17 -13.79 12.92
CA PRO A 115 -8.45 -13.70 12.21
C PRO A 115 -9.16 -12.37 12.46
N PRO A 116 -10.08 -11.94 11.57
CA PRO A 116 -10.84 -10.71 11.74
C PRO A 116 -11.61 -10.66 13.06
N GLY A 117 -11.47 -9.54 13.78
CA GLY A 117 -12.12 -9.28 15.04
C GLY A 117 -12.71 -7.88 15.11
N GLY A 118 -13.31 -7.52 16.23
CA GLY A 118 -13.85 -6.19 16.47
C GLY A 118 -15.23 -6.20 17.12
N SER A 119 -16.06 -5.22 16.80
CA SER A 119 -17.42 -5.04 17.30
C SER A 119 -18.48 -5.33 16.23
N ALA A 120 -19.76 -5.20 16.60
CA ALA A 120 -20.85 -5.21 15.63
C ALA A 120 -20.78 -4.05 14.62
N ALA A 121 -20.13 -2.94 14.99
CA ALA A 121 -20.03 -1.75 14.17
C ALA A 121 -18.80 -1.75 13.23
N THR A 122 -17.71 -2.38 13.64
CA THR A 122 -16.42 -2.33 12.91
C THR A 122 -15.65 -3.63 13.12
N ARG A 123 -15.15 -4.20 12.04
CA ARG A 123 -14.32 -5.40 12.03
C ARG A 123 -13.03 -5.12 11.28
N ALA A 124 -11.92 -5.64 11.77
CA ALA A 124 -10.63 -5.47 11.11
C ALA A 124 -9.71 -6.65 11.37
N THR A 125 -8.69 -6.76 10.54
CA THR A 125 -7.52 -7.62 10.76
C THR A 125 -6.29 -6.97 10.16
N TYR A 126 -5.12 -7.35 10.63
CA TYR A 126 -3.83 -6.89 10.15
C TYR A 126 -3.02 -8.05 9.62
N GLY A 127 -2.30 -7.82 8.54
CA GLY A 127 -1.40 -8.80 7.95
C GLY A 127 -0.16 -8.12 7.38
N ARG A 128 0.66 -8.93 6.72
CA ARG A 128 1.87 -8.45 6.04
C ARG A 128 1.75 -8.65 4.54
N ASP A 129 2.14 -7.61 3.79
CA ASP A 129 2.31 -7.75 2.34
C ASP A 129 3.57 -8.55 2.00
N CYS A 130 3.88 -8.65 0.70
CA CYS A 130 5.01 -9.41 0.20
C CYS A 130 6.38 -8.88 0.63
N ASP A 131 6.47 -7.66 1.12
CA ASP A 131 7.70 -7.02 1.62
C ASP A 131 7.71 -6.86 3.15
N GLY A 132 6.62 -7.29 3.81
CA GLY A 132 6.48 -7.21 5.25
C GLY A 132 5.88 -5.91 5.75
N ASN A 133 5.39 -5.02 4.88
CA ASN A 133 4.62 -3.85 5.29
C ASN A 133 3.29 -4.29 5.92
N VAL A 134 2.83 -3.55 6.91
CA VAL A 134 1.55 -3.86 7.54
C VAL A 134 0.40 -3.36 6.70
N VAL A 135 -0.56 -4.24 6.42
CA VAL A 135 -1.81 -3.92 5.75
C VAL A 135 -2.96 -4.26 6.68
N GLU A 136 -3.85 -3.31 6.90
CA GLU A 136 -5.12 -3.48 7.59
C GLU A 136 -6.22 -3.75 6.57
N LEU A 137 -7.09 -4.72 6.86
CA LEU A 137 -8.40 -4.84 6.22
C LEU A 137 -9.44 -4.33 7.19
N LEU A 138 -10.23 -3.35 6.78
CA LEU A 138 -11.24 -2.69 7.60
C LEU A 138 -12.62 -2.81 6.98
N GLN A 139 -13.58 -3.33 7.74
CA GLN A 139 -15.01 -3.30 7.42
C GLN A 139 -15.76 -2.45 8.44
N ILE A 140 -16.48 -1.42 7.97
CA ILE A 140 -17.38 -0.63 8.81
C ILE A 140 -18.80 -1.11 8.54
N VAL A 141 -19.39 -1.80 9.50
CA VAL A 141 -20.71 -2.39 9.42
C VAL A 141 -21.80 -1.36 9.73
N GLU A 142 -21.53 -0.48 10.72
CA GLU A 142 -22.49 0.53 11.19
C GLU A 142 -22.69 1.62 10.12
N PRO A 143 -23.93 1.78 9.58
CA PRO A 143 -24.19 2.74 8.51
C PRO A 143 -24.00 4.20 8.92
N SER A 144 -24.16 4.52 10.20
CA SER A 144 -24.03 5.88 10.75
C SER A 144 -22.62 6.26 11.17
N ALA A 145 -21.62 5.37 10.98
CA ALA A 145 -20.23 5.66 11.35
C ALA A 145 -19.69 6.86 10.59
N MET A 146 -19.12 7.83 11.32
CA MET A 146 -18.65 9.13 10.78
C MET A 146 -17.61 8.99 9.67
N TYR A 147 -16.77 7.95 9.73
CA TYR A 147 -15.68 7.69 8.77
C TYR A 147 -15.95 6.47 7.87
N ARG A 148 -17.24 6.10 7.72
CA ARG A 148 -17.60 5.09 6.74
C ARG A 148 -17.24 5.57 5.34
N PHE A 149 -16.49 4.74 4.65
CA PHE A 149 -16.15 4.99 3.26
C PHE A 149 -17.41 4.77 2.40
N GLU A 150 -18.00 5.85 1.87
CA GLU A 150 -19.00 5.71 0.83
C GLU A 150 -18.31 5.19 -0.43
N ARG A 151 -18.79 4.09 -0.96
CA ARG A 151 -18.29 3.59 -2.24
C ARG A 151 -18.44 4.71 -3.26
N VAL A 152 -17.32 5.28 -3.64
CA VAL A 152 -17.24 6.01 -4.89
C VAL A 152 -17.38 4.94 -5.96
N LEU A 153 -18.63 4.63 -6.31
CA LEU A 153 -18.89 3.89 -7.53
C LEU A 153 -18.18 4.69 -8.60
N ALA A 154 -17.14 4.10 -9.20
CA ALA A 154 -16.54 4.68 -10.37
C ALA A 154 -17.70 4.97 -11.33
N ALA A 155 -17.97 6.24 -11.53
CA ALA A 155 -18.86 6.65 -12.59
C ALA A 155 -18.24 6.10 -13.86
N VAL A 156 -18.88 5.09 -14.41
CA VAL A 156 -18.55 4.52 -15.71
C VAL A 156 -18.82 5.54 -16.77
#